data_2afc06448c362841aba3b1047add478a
#
_entry.id   2afc06448c362841aba3b1047add478a
#
_cell.length_a   1.000
_cell.length_b   1.000
_cell.length_c   1.000
_cell.angle_alpha   90.00
_cell.angle_beta   90.00
_cell.angle_gamma   90.00
#
_symmetry.space_group_name_H-M   'P 1'
#
loop_
_entity.id
_entity.type
_entity.pdbx_description
1 polymer ?
#
loop_
_entity_poly.entity_id
_entity_poly.type
_entity_poly.pdbx_seq_one_letter_code
_entity_poly.pdbx_strand_id
1 'polypeptide(L)'
;LMIGEQGDSVTRVQQLLSKYGYLPSSNVTGYYGEATEDAVKNFQSRNGLSADGKVGVQTMAKLTSDNVKKPAPTTAASTKSNKSNSSSNKNNSSSKGNSGGNTSSPAPRPASGAGVSALISVASSKLGSPYVWGAKGPSSFDCSGFVYWCLKQVGVSQSYMTSSGWRSAGRYTKVSNFNDIQAGDIVVVRGHVRIAAGGGTVIDASSSNGKVVHRGLSSWWRSNFVCAWRIF
;
A
#
# COMPACT_ATOMS: atom_id res chain seq x y z
N LEU A 1 13.68 -10.52 17.06
CA LEU A 1 12.41 -9.80 17.05
C LEU A 1 11.65 -10.12 15.76
N MET A 2 10.35 -10.19 15.84
CA MET A 2 9.49 -10.49 14.70
C MET A 2 8.13 -9.79 14.84
N ILE A 3 7.30 -9.91 13.81
CA ILE A 3 5.97 -9.31 13.78
C ILE A 3 5.12 -9.73 15.01
N GLY A 4 4.46 -8.75 15.61
CA GLY A 4 3.66 -8.90 16.82
C GLY A 4 4.36 -8.52 18.12
N GLU A 5 5.68 -8.46 18.15
CA GLU A 5 6.43 -8.04 19.33
C GLU A 5 6.37 -6.53 19.55
N GLN A 6 6.57 -6.08 20.79
CA GLN A 6 6.55 -4.67 21.17
C GLN A 6 7.53 -4.37 22.31
N GLY A 7 7.87 -3.11 22.47
CA GLY A 7 8.74 -2.61 23.55
C GLY A 7 10.01 -1.95 23.05
N ASP A 8 10.93 -1.64 23.98
CA ASP A 8 12.14 -0.85 23.71
C ASP A 8 13.08 -1.48 22.70
N SER A 9 13.18 -2.81 22.69
CA SER A 9 14.00 -3.54 21.71
C SER A 9 13.47 -3.34 20.29
N VAL A 10 12.15 -3.30 20.11
CA VAL A 10 11.51 -3.00 18.81
C VAL A 10 11.74 -1.54 18.46
N THR A 11 11.55 -0.63 19.40
CA THR A 11 11.82 0.81 19.21
C THR A 11 13.23 1.04 18.72
N ARG A 12 14.22 0.38 19.36
CA ARG A 12 15.64 0.50 18.98
C ARG A 12 15.89 0.02 17.55
N VAL A 13 15.33 -1.12 17.14
CA VAL A 13 15.44 -1.62 15.76
C VAL A 13 14.81 -0.64 14.78
N GLN A 14 13.63 -0.13 15.10
CA GLN A 14 12.93 0.86 14.26
C GLN A 14 13.73 2.15 14.12
N GLN A 15 14.36 2.64 15.19
CA GLN A 15 15.25 3.81 15.16
C GLN A 15 16.47 3.58 14.25
N LEU A 16 17.09 2.40 14.33
CA LEU A 16 18.22 2.06 13.48
C LEU A 16 17.80 1.97 12.01
N LEU A 17 16.68 1.32 11.71
CA LEU A 17 16.14 1.27 10.37
C LEU A 17 15.78 2.66 9.83
N SER A 18 15.25 3.52 10.69
CA SER A 18 14.93 4.92 10.35
C SER A 18 16.19 5.74 10.08
N LYS A 19 17.21 5.61 10.91
CA LYS A 19 18.53 6.25 10.73
C LYS A 19 19.13 5.96 9.36
N TYR A 20 18.96 4.72 8.87
CA TYR A 20 19.49 4.31 7.57
C TYR A 20 18.51 4.53 6.41
N GLY A 21 17.30 5.04 6.68
CA GLY A 21 16.30 5.36 5.65
C GLY A 21 15.44 4.17 5.20
N TYR A 22 15.46 3.05 5.91
CA TYR A 22 14.62 1.88 5.63
C TYR A 22 13.21 1.99 6.19
N LEU A 23 13.01 2.80 7.23
CA LEU A 23 11.74 2.99 7.89
C LEU A 23 11.48 4.49 8.10
N PRO A 24 10.30 5.03 7.73
CA PRO A 24 9.94 6.39 8.09
C PRO A 24 9.94 6.60 9.61
N SER A 25 10.39 7.75 10.09
CA SER A 25 10.40 8.06 11.52
C SER A 25 9.03 8.02 12.18
N SER A 26 7.97 8.31 11.42
CA SER A 26 6.57 8.14 11.85
C SER A 26 6.17 6.70 12.19
N ASN A 27 6.96 5.72 11.76
CA ASN A 27 6.74 4.29 12.03
C ASN A 27 7.61 3.73 13.15
N VAL A 28 8.33 4.59 13.88
CA VAL A 28 9.00 4.25 15.13
C VAL A 28 7.96 4.26 16.24
N THR A 29 7.27 3.15 16.42
CA THR A 29 6.06 3.04 17.26
C THR A 29 6.27 2.14 18.48
N GLY A 30 7.40 1.44 18.57
CA GLY A 30 7.66 0.40 19.57
C GLY A 30 6.89 -0.90 19.32
N TYR A 31 6.15 -1.00 18.21
CA TYR A 31 5.43 -2.20 17.81
C TYR A 31 5.98 -2.74 16.48
N TYR A 32 6.35 -4.02 16.46
CA TYR A 32 6.86 -4.70 15.27
C TYR A 32 5.69 -5.10 14.35
N GLY A 33 5.18 -4.13 13.61
CA GLY A 33 4.14 -4.33 12.61
C GLY A 33 4.71 -4.67 11.23
N GLU A 34 3.82 -4.86 10.24
CA GLU A 34 4.21 -5.19 8.86
C GLU A 34 5.18 -4.16 8.26
N ALA A 35 5.00 -2.86 8.56
CA ALA A 35 5.94 -1.83 8.10
C ALA A 35 7.36 -2.02 8.63
N THR A 36 7.52 -2.52 9.86
CA THR A 36 8.82 -2.84 10.44
C THR A 36 9.38 -4.13 9.81
N GLU A 37 8.55 -5.14 9.62
CA GLU A 37 8.93 -6.39 8.96
C GLU A 37 9.44 -6.13 7.54
N ASP A 38 8.74 -5.30 6.77
CA ASP A 38 9.13 -4.92 5.42
C ASP A 38 10.46 -4.16 5.39
N ALA A 39 10.60 -3.20 6.30
CA ALA A 39 11.86 -2.46 6.44
C ALA A 39 13.02 -3.40 6.76
N VAL A 40 12.80 -4.39 7.63
CA VAL A 40 13.79 -5.42 7.97
C VAL A 40 14.10 -6.30 6.76
N LYS A 41 13.11 -6.80 6.03
CA LYS A 41 13.32 -7.60 4.80
C LYS A 41 14.13 -6.84 3.76
N ASN A 42 13.79 -5.57 3.53
CA ASN A 42 14.52 -4.71 2.61
C ASN A 42 15.97 -4.48 3.08
N PHE A 43 16.15 -4.19 4.37
CA PHE A 43 17.48 -4.06 4.97
C PHE A 43 18.29 -5.35 4.80
N GLN A 44 17.73 -6.50 5.14
CA GLN A 44 18.38 -7.81 5.03
C GLN A 44 18.82 -8.10 3.60
N SER A 45 17.92 -7.95 2.64
CA SER A 45 18.19 -8.15 1.22
C SER A 45 19.34 -7.27 0.71
N ARG A 46 19.31 -5.96 1.03
CA ARG A 46 20.34 -5.01 0.61
C ARG A 46 21.69 -5.25 1.25
N ASN A 47 21.73 -5.87 2.42
CA ASN A 47 22.94 -6.14 3.18
C ASN A 47 23.43 -7.58 3.08
N GLY A 48 22.86 -8.38 2.16
CA GLY A 48 23.31 -9.76 1.88
C GLY A 48 22.91 -10.76 2.96
N LEU A 49 21.84 -10.47 3.71
CA LEU A 49 21.26 -11.37 4.69
C LEU A 49 20.02 -12.07 4.13
N SER A 50 19.61 -13.18 4.74
CA SER A 50 18.33 -13.82 4.44
C SER A 50 17.18 -12.85 4.79
N ALA A 51 16.32 -12.54 3.82
CA ALA A 51 15.23 -11.57 3.96
C ALA A 51 14.00 -12.22 4.58
N ASP A 52 14.12 -12.74 5.79
CA ASP A 52 13.05 -13.43 6.54
C ASP A 52 12.16 -12.48 7.36
N GLY A 53 12.54 -11.20 7.45
CA GLY A 53 11.81 -10.20 8.22
C GLY A 53 11.95 -10.35 9.72
N LYS A 54 12.89 -11.17 10.21
CA LYS A 54 13.15 -11.35 11.63
C LYS A 54 14.49 -10.71 12.01
N VAL A 55 14.51 -10.03 13.15
CA VAL A 55 15.76 -9.44 13.66
C VAL A 55 16.40 -10.42 14.64
N GLY A 56 17.23 -11.28 14.08
CA GLY A 56 18.14 -12.16 14.83
C GLY A 56 19.50 -11.51 15.07
N VAL A 57 20.45 -12.29 15.60
CA VAL A 57 21.81 -11.82 15.93
C VAL A 57 22.52 -11.23 14.71
N GLN A 58 22.42 -11.88 13.54
CA GLN A 58 23.06 -11.40 12.31
C GLN A 58 22.49 -10.09 11.82
N THR A 59 21.16 -9.94 11.85
CA THR A 59 20.46 -8.72 11.43
C THR A 59 20.82 -7.57 12.39
N MET A 60 20.82 -7.84 13.70
CA MET A 60 21.16 -6.83 14.69
C MET A 60 22.63 -6.40 14.59
N ALA A 61 23.56 -7.34 14.46
CA ALA A 61 24.99 -7.05 14.26
C ALA A 61 25.20 -6.18 13.02
N LYS A 62 24.49 -6.47 11.93
CA LYS A 62 24.57 -5.67 10.71
C LYS A 62 23.95 -4.29 10.88
N LEU A 63 22.80 -4.15 11.57
CA LEU A 63 22.15 -2.86 11.88
C LEU A 63 23.04 -1.94 12.75
N THR A 64 23.89 -2.52 13.57
CA THR A 64 24.81 -1.77 14.46
C THR A 64 26.20 -1.59 13.88
N SER A 65 26.49 -2.13 12.72
CA SER A 65 27.79 -1.98 12.06
C SER A 65 27.91 -0.65 11.30
N ASP A 66 29.14 -0.19 11.08
CA ASP A 66 29.40 1.02 10.30
C ASP A 66 29.27 0.81 8.78
N ASN A 67 29.13 -0.44 8.34
CA ASN A 67 29.07 -0.82 6.92
C ASN A 67 27.65 -1.23 6.51
N VAL A 68 26.67 -0.36 6.75
CA VAL A 68 25.27 -0.56 6.32
C VAL A 68 25.05 0.02 4.94
N LYS A 69 24.62 -0.81 3.99
CA LYS A 69 24.16 -0.34 2.68
C LYS A 69 22.80 0.35 2.84
N LYS A 70 22.66 1.56 2.31
CA LYS A 70 21.39 2.29 2.31
C LYS A 70 20.37 1.65 1.35
N PRO A 71 19.06 1.90 1.52
CA PRO A 71 18.06 1.47 0.55
C PRO A 71 18.41 2.01 -0.84
N ALA A 72 17.99 1.29 -1.88
CA ALA A 72 18.11 1.83 -3.24
C ALA A 72 17.35 3.14 -3.30
N PRO A 73 17.87 4.18 -3.96
CA PRO A 73 17.07 5.37 -4.23
C PRO A 73 15.79 4.89 -4.96
N THR A 74 14.65 5.29 -4.45
CA THR A 74 13.38 5.15 -5.18
C THR A 74 13.48 6.10 -6.38
N THR A 75 14.07 5.62 -7.47
CA THR A 75 13.95 6.28 -8.75
C THR A 75 12.48 6.21 -9.13
N ALA A 76 11.82 7.35 -9.00
CA ALA A 76 10.64 7.59 -9.82
C ALA A 76 11.00 7.13 -11.23
N ALA A 77 10.18 6.23 -11.78
CA ALA A 77 10.44 5.55 -13.04
C ALA A 77 10.85 6.56 -14.11
N SER A 78 12.13 6.61 -14.43
CA SER A 78 12.62 7.21 -15.65
C SER A 78 12.24 6.27 -16.78
N THR A 79 11.24 6.67 -17.52
CA THR A 79 10.88 6.14 -18.82
C THR A 79 12.11 6.18 -19.73
N LYS A 80 12.81 5.07 -19.88
CA LYS A 80 13.73 4.91 -21.01
C LYS A 80 12.89 4.66 -22.25
N SER A 81 12.71 5.72 -23.02
CA SER A 81 12.36 5.70 -24.44
C SER A 81 13.25 4.69 -25.16
N ASN A 82 12.68 3.59 -25.60
CA ASN A 82 13.30 2.80 -26.65
C ASN A 82 12.65 3.20 -27.98
N LYS A 83 13.44 3.93 -28.75
CA LYS A 83 13.15 4.41 -30.09
C LYS A 83 13.29 3.20 -31.02
N SER A 84 12.19 2.71 -31.54
CA SER A 84 12.20 1.86 -32.73
C SER A 84 11.21 2.43 -33.73
N ASN A 85 11.79 2.81 -34.80
CA ASN A 85 11.28 3.36 -36.03
C ASN A 85 10.35 2.35 -36.73
N SER A 86 9.21 2.78 -37.26
CA SER A 86 8.88 2.61 -38.68
C SER A 86 7.40 2.85 -39.00
N SER A 87 7.25 3.75 -39.94
CA SER A 87 6.34 3.84 -41.09
C SER A 87 4.82 3.98 -40.89
N SER A 88 4.42 5.18 -41.20
CA SER A 88 3.39 5.60 -42.17
C SER A 88 2.17 4.67 -42.40
N ASN A 89 0.99 5.16 -42.05
CA ASN A 89 -0.02 5.30 -43.10
C ASN A 89 -0.99 6.45 -42.78
N LYS A 90 -1.13 7.35 -43.76
CA LYS A 90 -2.13 8.39 -43.83
C LYS A 90 -3.47 7.76 -44.19
N ASN A 91 -4.56 8.13 -43.51
CA ASN A 91 -5.76 8.48 -44.24
C ASN A 91 -6.61 9.47 -43.46
N ASN A 92 -6.96 10.46 -44.22
CA ASN A 92 -7.71 11.66 -43.98
C ASN A 92 -9.22 11.35 -43.98
N SER A 93 -9.98 11.90 -43.01
CA SER A 93 -11.30 12.42 -43.36
C SER A 93 -11.82 13.37 -42.26
N SER A 94 -12.05 14.55 -42.74
CA SER A 94 -12.67 15.68 -42.05
C SER A 94 -14.11 15.43 -41.68
N SER A 95 -14.55 15.91 -40.51
CA SER A 95 -15.86 16.55 -40.40
C SER A 95 -15.91 17.52 -39.23
N LYS A 96 -16.37 18.72 -39.56
CA LYS A 96 -16.59 19.93 -38.79
C LYS A 96 -17.66 19.82 -37.70
N GLY A 97 -17.41 20.61 -36.63
CA GLY A 97 -18.44 21.46 -36.01
C GLY A 97 -19.03 20.93 -34.69
N ASN A 98 -18.94 21.56 -33.60
CA ASN A 98 -19.46 22.84 -33.17
C ASN A 98 -19.16 23.09 -31.70
N SER A 99 -19.03 24.33 -31.34
CA SER A 99 -18.83 24.93 -30.02
C SER A 99 -19.83 24.50 -28.93
N GLY A 100 -19.36 24.52 -27.68
CA GLY A 100 -20.19 25.02 -26.60
C GLY A 100 -20.05 24.28 -25.26
N GLY A 101 -19.54 25.00 -24.26
CA GLY A 101 -19.94 24.74 -22.88
C GLY A 101 -18.95 23.99 -22.02
N ASN A 102 -17.96 24.70 -21.55
CA ASN A 102 -17.17 24.32 -20.39
C ASN A 102 -18.05 24.38 -19.12
N THR A 103 -18.55 23.25 -18.66
CA THR A 103 -19.01 23.08 -17.28
C THR A 103 -18.41 21.77 -16.78
N SER A 104 -17.31 21.92 -16.04
CA SER A 104 -16.70 20.84 -15.29
C SER A 104 -17.65 20.38 -14.18
N SER A 105 -18.62 19.55 -14.50
CA SER A 105 -19.34 18.77 -13.50
C SER A 105 -18.40 17.70 -12.98
N PRO A 106 -18.28 17.51 -11.65
CA PRO A 106 -17.60 16.34 -11.10
C PRO A 106 -18.31 15.10 -11.62
N ALA A 107 -17.54 14.11 -12.09
CA ALA A 107 -18.09 12.82 -12.50
C ALA A 107 -19.03 12.28 -11.41
N PRO A 108 -20.20 11.75 -11.75
CA PRO A 108 -21.15 11.24 -10.78
C PRO A 108 -20.47 10.13 -9.96
N ARG A 109 -20.50 10.32 -8.63
CA ARG A 109 -20.05 9.33 -7.66
C ARG A 109 -20.91 8.07 -7.89
N PRO A 110 -20.31 6.88 -8.12
CA PRO A 110 -21.11 5.68 -8.31
C PRO A 110 -21.99 5.44 -7.07
N ALA A 111 -23.22 4.99 -7.27
CA ALA A 111 -24.13 4.62 -6.19
C ALA A 111 -23.42 3.63 -5.26
N SER A 112 -23.58 3.80 -3.93
CA SER A 112 -22.78 3.13 -2.90
C SER A 112 -22.51 1.63 -3.15
N GLY A 113 -23.53 0.87 -3.57
CA GLY A 113 -23.37 -0.57 -3.83
C GLY A 113 -22.56 -0.89 -5.09
N ALA A 114 -22.72 -0.12 -6.17
CA ALA A 114 -21.95 -0.32 -7.40
C ALA A 114 -20.46 0.04 -7.21
N GLY A 115 -20.18 1.10 -6.45
CA GLY A 115 -18.80 1.50 -6.13
C GLY A 115 -18.06 0.47 -5.28
N VAL A 116 -18.74 -0.09 -4.28
CA VAL A 116 -18.19 -1.16 -3.43
C VAL A 116 -17.89 -2.41 -4.26
N SER A 117 -18.83 -2.89 -5.06
CA SER A 117 -18.64 -4.07 -5.91
C SER A 117 -17.51 -3.89 -6.92
N ALA A 118 -17.43 -2.71 -7.54
CA ALA A 118 -16.35 -2.37 -8.45
C ALA A 118 -14.99 -2.39 -7.75
N LEU A 119 -14.88 -1.79 -6.54
CA LEU A 119 -13.64 -1.77 -5.76
C LEU A 119 -13.16 -3.19 -5.42
N ILE A 120 -14.06 -4.05 -4.95
CA ILE A 120 -13.73 -5.44 -4.61
C ILE A 120 -13.34 -6.23 -5.86
N SER A 121 -14.03 -6.04 -6.99
CA SER A 121 -13.70 -6.67 -8.27
C SER A 121 -12.30 -6.27 -8.74
N VAL A 122 -11.98 -4.98 -8.72
CA VAL A 122 -10.66 -4.45 -9.07
C VAL A 122 -9.59 -5.02 -8.14
N ALA A 123 -9.82 -5.03 -6.82
CA ALA A 123 -8.90 -5.60 -5.85
C ALA A 123 -8.66 -7.09 -6.10
N SER A 124 -9.73 -7.86 -6.35
CA SER A 124 -9.69 -9.30 -6.63
C SER A 124 -8.93 -9.63 -7.91
N SER A 125 -9.00 -8.77 -8.93
CA SER A 125 -8.27 -8.95 -10.20
C SER A 125 -6.75 -8.89 -10.04
N LYS A 126 -6.26 -8.42 -8.88
CA LYS A 126 -4.83 -8.29 -8.56
C LYS A 126 -4.32 -9.36 -7.58
N LEU A 127 -5.15 -10.33 -7.22
CA LEU A 127 -4.70 -11.45 -6.40
C LEU A 127 -3.48 -12.14 -7.03
N GLY A 128 -2.48 -12.43 -6.20
CA GLY A 128 -1.20 -13.01 -6.63
C GLY A 128 -0.18 -12.01 -7.17
N SER A 129 -0.53 -10.75 -7.44
CA SER A 129 0.44 -9.71 -7.85
C SER A 129 1.53 -9.54 -6.80
N PRO A 130 2.82 -9.42 -7.20
CA PRO A 130 3.94 -9.33 -6.26
C PRO A 130 3.82 -8.13 -5.31
N TYR A 131 4.20 -8.35 -4.05
CA TYR A 131 4.46 -7.27 -3.12
C TYR A 131 5.84 -6.66 -3.40
N VAL A 132 5.87 -5.35 -3.59
CA VAL A 132 7.13 -4.59 -3.73
C VAL A 132 6.97 -3.29 -2.96
N TRP A 133 7.86 -3.02 -2.02
CA TRP A 133 7.85 -1.81 -1.21
C TRP A 133 7.86 -0.54 -2.08
N GLY A 134 6.95 0.39 -1.81
CA GLY A 134 6.81 1.66 -2.55
C GLY A 134 6.10 1.53 -3.90
N ALA A 135 5.78 0.33 -4.35
CA ALA A 135 5.09 0.11 -5.62
C ALA A 135 3.59 0.46 -5.53
N LYS A 136 3.08 1.10 -6.59
CA LYS A 136 1.71 1.63 -6.68
C LYS A 136 0.94 1.07 -7.87
N GLY A 137 1.33 -0.11 -8.35
CA GLY A 137 0.70 -0.80 -9.48
C GLY A 137 1.27 -0.38 -10.85
N PRO A 138 0.76 -0.96 -11.93
CA PRO A 138 -0.31 -1.97 -11.99
C PRO A 138 0.14 -3.42 -11.77
N SER A 139 1.45 -3.71 -11.82
CA SER A 139 2.00 -5.07 -11.80
C SER A 139 2.51 -5.54 -10.43
N SER A 140 2.81 -4.61 -9.53
CA SER A 140 3.27 -4.87 -8.16
C SER A 140 2.78 -3.78 -7.23
N PHE A 141 2.70 -4.06 -5.93
CA PHE A 141 2.10 -3.16 -4.96
C PHE A 141 2.77 -3.26 -3.59
N ASP A 142 2.85 -2.14 -2.85
CA ASP A 142 2.84 -2.18 -1.39
C ASP A 142 1.38 -2.06 -0.89
N CYS A 143 1.17 -2.12 0.43
CA CYS A 143 -0.18 -2.09 1.01
C CYS A 143 -0.95 -0.81 0.65
N SER A 144 -0.31 0.33 0.78
CA SER A 144 -0.91 1.65 0.52
C SER A 144 -1.00 1.97 -0.99
N GLY A 145 -0.04 1.52 -1.76
CA GLY A 145 -0.05 1.61 -3.22
C GLY A 145 -1.16 0.77 -3.85
N PHE A 146 -1.44 -0.40 -3.26
CA PHE A 146 -2.56 -1.24 -3.66
C PHE A 146 -3.91 -0.54 -3.46
N VAL A 147 -4.15 -0.01 -2.26
CA VAL A 147 -5.37 0.75 -1.96
C VAL A 147 -5.51 1.96 -2.88
N TYR A 148 -4.44 2.75 -3.03
CA TYR A 148 -4.42 3.90 -3.93
C TYR A 148 -4.77 3.52 -5.37
N TRP A 149 -4.14 2.47 -5.89
CA TRP A 149 -4.38 2.02 -7.26
C TRP A 149 -5.82 1.54 -7.46
N CYS A 150 -6.33 0.72 -6.55
CA CYS A 150 -7.71 0.22 -6.61
C CYS A 150 -8.74 1.34 -6.59
N LEU A 151 -8.59 2.31 -5.67
CA LEU A 151 -9.49 3.48 -5.59
C LEU A 151 -9.46 4.30 -6.87
N LYS A 152 -8.28 4.49 -7.46
CA LYS A 152 -8.14 5.20 -8.74
C LYS A 152 -8.86 4.48 -9.89
N GLN A 153 -8.80 3.14 -9.96
CA GLN A 153 -9.49 2.38 -11.01
C GLN A 153 -11.02 2.52 -10.95
N VAL A 154 -11.58 2.76 -9.77
CA VAL A 154 -13.03 2.95 -9.60
C VAL A 154 -13.45 4.42 -9.56
N GLY A 155 -12.59 5.32 -10.04
CA GLY A 155 -12.89 6.75 -10.19
C GLY A 155 -12.88 7.54 -8.88
N VAL A 156 -12.37 6.97 -7.78
CA VAL A 156 -12.21 7.72 -6.52
C VAL A 156 -10.97 8.59 -6.62
N SER A 157 -11.18 9.91 -6.63
CA SER A 157 -10.10 10.90 -6.63
C SER A 157 -9.49 11.00 -5.21
N GLN A 158 -8.51 10.16 -4.93
CA GLN A 158 -7.75 10.14 -3.69
C GLN A 158 -6.26 10.28 -3.99
N SER A 159 -5.62 11.28 -3.42
CA SER A 159 -4.15 11.39 -3.45
C SER A 159 -3.51 10.22 -2.73
N TYR A 160 -2.34 9.80 -3.18
CA TYR A 160 -1.61 8.74 -2.49
C TYR A 160 -1.36 9.10 -1.03
N MET A 161 -1.68 8.18 -0.15
CA MET A 161 -1.36 8.24 1.28
C MET A 161 -0.65 6.95 1.69
N THR A 162 0.34 7.07 2.55
CA THR A 162 0.95 5.93 3.23
C THR A 162 -0.04 5.30 4.23
N SER A 163 0.26 4.12 4.75
CA SER A 163 -0.53 3.51 5.82
C SER A 163 -0.67 4.42 7.06
N SER A 164 0.37 5.20 7.38
CA SER A 164 0.29 6.24 8.44
C SER A 164 -0.66 7.37 8.08
N GLY A 165 -0.66 7.85 6.84
CA GLY A 165 -1.57 8.89 6.36
C GLY A 165 -3.04 8.45 6.44
N TRP A 166 -3.31 7.18 6.21
CA TRP A 166 -4.66 6.62 6.33
C TRP A 166 -5.23 6.64 7.75
N ARG A 167 -4.42 6.81 8.80
CA ARG A 167 -4.92 6.95 10.18
C ARG A 167 -5.77 8.21 10.38
N SER A 168 -5.56 9.23 9.57
CA SER A 168 -6.20 10.55 9.66
C SER A 168 -6.78 11.03 8.32
N ALA A 169 -7.32 10.13 7.54
CA ALA A 169 -7.90 10.42 6.22
C ALA A 169 -9.24 11.15 6.27
N GLY A 170 -9.37 12.18 7.06
CA GLY A 170 -10.61 12.89 7.47
C GLY A 170 -11.63 13.31 6.39
N ARG A 171 -11.39 12.93 5.13
CA ARG A 171 -12.30 13.15 4.01
C ARG A 171 -13.49 12.18 3.98
N TYR A 172 -13.38 11.04 4.63
CA TYR A 172 -14.32 9.93 4.57
C TYR A 172 -15.00 9.69 5.91
N THR A 173 -16.10 8.95 5.93
CA THR A 173 -16.77 8.57 7.17
C THR A 173 -15.91 7.60 7.94
N LYS A 174 -15.54 7.97 9.18
CA LYS A 174 -14.71 7.14 10.05
C LYS A 174 -15.54 6.03 10.67
N VAL A 175 -15.04 4.81 10.58
CA VAL A 175 -15.55 3.64 11.29
C VAL A 175 -14.59 3.36 12.45
N SER A 176 -15.06 3.55 13.68
CA SER A 176 -14.23 3.43 14.90
C SER A 176 -14.37 2.08 15.59
N ASN A 177 -15.41 1.31 15.28
CA ASN A 177 -15.63 -0.01 15.84
C ASN A 177 -15.31 -1.08 14.78
N PHE A 178 -14.49 -2.06 15.16
CA PHE A 178 -14.09 -3.17 14.29
C PHE A 178 -15.28 -3.99 13.76
N ASN A 179 -16.34 -4.12 14.56
CA ASN A 179 -17.52 -4.88 14.18
C ASN A 179 -18.39 -4.18 13.13
N ASP A 180 -18.19 -2.87 12.93
CA ASP A 180 -18.97 -2.06 11.98
C ASP A 180 -18.31 -1.98 10.59
N ILE A 181 -17.19 -2.71 10.40
CA ILE A 181 -16.49 -2.80 9.12
C ILE A 181 -17.42 -3.45 8.09
N GLN A 182 -17.59 -2.77 6.97
CA GLN A 182 -18.40 -3.23 5.83
C GLN A 182 -17.52 -3.44 4.58
N ALA A 183 -18.04 -4.18 3.63
CA ALA A 183 -17.43 -4.33 2.32
C ALA A 183 -17.14 -2.96 1.68
N GLY A 184 -15.95 -2.78 1.11
CA GLY A 184 -15.50 -1.52 0.52
C GLY A 184 -14.85 -0.54 1.49
N ASP A 185 -14.91 -0.77 2.81
CA ASP A 185 -14.20 0.06 3.78
C ASP A 185 -12.66 -0.13 3.63
N ILE A 186 -11.93 0.97 3.78
CA ILE A 186 -10.46 0.92 3.86
C ILE A 186 -10.08 0.74 5.32
N VAL A 187 -9.65 -0.46 5.65
CA VAL A 187 -9.31 -0.87 7.03
C VAL A 187 -7.87 -0.50 7.33
N VAL A 188 -7.66 0.21 8.40
CA VAL A 188 -6.36 0.67 8.88
C VAL A 188 -6.02 -0.07 10.17
N VAL A 189 -4.90 -0.75 10.17
CA VAL A 189 -4.28 -1.31 11.37
C VAL A 189 -2.91 -0.65 11.58
N ARG A 190 -2.25 -0.94 12.68
CA ARG A 190 -0.90 -0.41 12.92
C ARG A 190 0.06 -0.87 11.82
N GLY A 191 0.59 0.10 11.07
CA GLY A 191 1.59 -0.14 10.02
C GLY A 191 1.06 -0.67 8.69
N HIS A 192 -0.26 -0.91 8.53
CA HIS A 192 -0.81 -1.50 7.31
C HIS A 192 -2.21 -0.99 6.96
N VAL A 193 -2.57 -1.08 5.68
CA VAL A 193 -3.87 -0.69 5.16
C VAL A 193 -4.36 -1.69 4.12
N ARG A 194 -5.68 -1.90 4.05
CA ARG A 194 -6.32 -2.92 3.21
C ARG A 194 -7.76 -2.57 2.83
N ILE A 195 -8.34 -3.34 1.94
CA ILE A 195 -9.72 -3.20 1.47
C ILE A 195 -10.57 -4.31 2.10
N ALA A 196 -11.64 -3.95 2.82
CA ALA A 196 -12.61 -4.92 3.31
C ALA A 196 -13.38 -5.52 2.13
N ALA A 197 -13.42 -6.85 2.05
CA ALA A 197 -14.11 -7.58 0.98
C ALA A 197 -15.51 -8.07 1.38
N GLY A 198 -15.91 -7.85 2.64
CA GLY A 198 -17.14 -8.37 3.21
C GLY A 198 -16.97 -9.75 3.85
N GLY A 199 -17.98 -10.20 4.60
CA GLY A 199 -17.94 -11.51 5.25
C GLY A 199 -16.77 -11.72 6.22
N GLY A 200 -16.27 -10.64 6.84
CA GLY A 200 -15.11 -10.72 7.73
C GLY A 200 -13.79 -10.98 7.00
N THR A 201 -13.70 -10.63 5.71
CA THR A 201 -12.49 -10.83 4.88
C THR A 201 -11.94 -9.52 4.34
N VAL A 202 -10.67 -9.53 3.96
CA VAL A 202 -9.95 -8.38 3.38
C VAL A 202 -9.08 -8.81 2.21
N ILE A 203 -8.80 -7.85 1.31
CA ILE A 203 -7.82 -8.00 0.24
C ILE A 203 -6.73 -6.96 0.47
N ASP A 204 -5.48 -7.40 0.46
CA ASP A 204 -4.32 -6.54 0.69
C ASP A 204 -3.05 -7.02 -0.03
N ALA A 205 -2.16 -6.10 -0.34
CA ALA A 205 -0.79 -6.43 -0.69
C ALA A 205 -0.04 -6.73 0.61
N SER A 206 0.21 -8.00 0.86
CA SER A 206 0.81 -8.52 2.09
C SER A 206 2.31 -8.75 1.91
N SER A 207 3.12 -8.09 2.72
CA SER A 207 4.56 -8.31 2.75
C SER A 207 4.93 -9.70 3.21
N SER A 208 4.26 -10.20 4.25
CA SER A 208 4.50 -11.54 4.79
C SER A 208 4.17 -12.67 3.80
N ASN A 209 3.22 -12.44 2.89
CA ASN A 209 2.89 -13.38 1.82
C ASN A 209 3.62 -13.07 0.50
N GLY A 210 4.33 -11.95 0.41
CA GLY A 210 5.03 -11.52 -0.80
C GLY A 210 4.13 -11.14 -1.98
N LYS A 211 2.82 -11.04 -1.78
CA LYS A 211 1.83 -10.83 -2.85
C LYS A 211 0.51 -10.28 -2.34
N VAL A 212 -0.34 -9.87 -3.27
CA VAL A 212 -1.75 -9.55 -2.98
C VAL A 212 -2.50 -10.82 -2.62
N VAL A 213 -3.21 -10.79 -1.49
CA VAL A 213 -3.95 -11.93 -0.94
C VAL A 213 -5.36 -11.53 -0.52
N HIS A 214 -6.28 -12.52 -0.53
CA HIS A 214 -7.60 -12.44 0.08
C HIS A 214 -7.60 -13.35 1.31
N ARG A 215 -7.91 -12.80 2.48
CA ARG A 215 -7.81 -13.54 3.75
C ARG A 215 -8.83 -13.06 4.79
N GLY A 216 -9.13 -13.93 5.76
CA GLY A 216 -10.01 -13.60 6.86
C GLY A 216 -9.39 -12.61 7.86
N LEU A 217 -10.26 -11.85 8.52
CA LEU A 217 -9.90 -11.03 9.68
C LEU A 217 -9.74 -11.94 10.90
N SER A 218 -8.53 -12.04 11.43
CA SER A 218 -8.21 -12.78 12.65
C SER A 218 -8.31 -11.91 13.91
N SER A 219 -8.18 -12.53 15.08
CA SER A 219 -8.11 -11.81 16.36
C SER A 219 -6.97 -10.79 16.42
N TRP A 220 -5.86 -11.06 15.74
CA TRP A 220 -4.74 -10.11 15.61
C TRP A 220 -5.20 -8.78 14.99
N TRP A 221 -6.06 -8.82 13.97
CA TRP A 221 -6.59 -7.63 13.32
C TRP A 221 -7.41 -6.76 14.26
N ARG A 222 -8.24 -7.40 15.08
CA ARG A 222 -9.04 -6.72 16.11
C ARG A 222 -8.14 -5.97 17.09
N SER A 223 -7.09 -6.63 17.59
CA SER A 223 -6.16 -6.05 18.57
C SER A 223 -5.32 -4.90 18.01
N ASN A 224 -5.10 -4.86 16.69
CA ASN A 224 -4.30 -3.84 16.03
C ASN A 224 -5.11 -2.84 15.20
N PHE A 225 -6.44 -2.92 15.28
CA PHE A 225 -7.35 -2.02 14.58
C PHE A 225 -7.17 -0.57 15.06
N VAL A 226 -7.06 0.35 14.11
CA VAL A 226 -6.97 1.80 14.36
C VAL A 226 -8.29 2.47 13.98
N CYS A 227 -8.74 2.26 12.76
CA CYS A 227 -10.02 2.73 12.22
C CYS A 227 -10.28 2.06 10.87
N ALA A 228 -11.46 2.28 10.32
CA ALA A 228 -11.68 2.11 8.89
C ALA A 228 -12.33 3.37 8.30
N TRP A 229 -12.28 3.48 6.98
CA TRP A 229 -12.84 4.62 6.25
C TRP A 229 -13.85 4.13 5.24
N ARG A 230 -15.09 4.57 5.36
CA ARG A 230 -16.15 4.27 4.40
C ARG A 230 -16.06 5.26 3.26
N ILE A 231 -15.81 4.72 2.06
CA ILE A 231 -15.53 5.51 0.87
C ILE A 231 -16.81 5.82 0.08
N PHE A 232 -17.77 4.87 0.11
CA PHE A 232 -19.00 4.91 -0.67
C PHE A 232 -20.24 5.05 0.21
#